data_bde7f24d47bebd774c8f191648d1bc59
#
_entry.id   bde7f24d47bebd774c8f191648d1bc59
#
_cell.length_a   1.000
_cell.length_b   1.000
_cell.length_c   1.000
_cell.angle_alpha   90.00
_cell.angle_beta   90.00
_cell.angle_gamma   90.00
#
_symmetry.space_group_name_H-M   'P 1'
#
loop_
_entity.id
_entity.type
_entity.pdbx_description
1 polymer ?
#
loop_
_entity_poly.entity_id
_entity_poly.type
_entity_poly.pdbx_seq_one_letter_code
_entity_poly.pdbx_strand_id
1 'polypeptide(L)'
;MKVLKISWMLVAILTCNLFFVSCYSEDNPVSEKQQSEAVFQKQLDEALSWALAYGPSTQAVAEAVALRHNGKATPINYKTRQSAERKCRTDNSKPYELKDLARTTVLCEYDKIPVVIDDIKSAATGYDAFGRHKHQTSDYGYWGDIINLAFKYLQTEIQVKSYRMYYAVNPKDICQPVLGDSLYNVIHTETGQEPGLLHHYYEIMRADTASEATRERYRKLSLEYQSHFDQDYVKK
;
A
#
# COMPACT_ATOMS: atom_id res chain seq x y z
N MET A 1 52.02 59.09 -41.96
CA MET A 1 52.44 58.07 -41.03
C MET A 1 51.33 57.82 -39.98
N LYS A 2 50.23 57.16 -40.32
CA LYS A 2 49.14 56.83 -39.39
C LYS A 2 48.36 55.62 -39.89
N VAL A 3 48.97 54.52 -40.25
CA VAL A 3 48.26 53.30 -40.75
C VAL A 3 48.81 52.00 -40.14
N LEU A 4 49.62 52.06 -39.09
CA LEU A 4 50.20 50.78 -38.55
C LEU A 4 49.88 50.46 -37.05
N LYS A 5 48.82 51.00 -36.51
CA LYS A 5 48.44 50.70 -35.11
C LYS A 5 47.11 49.89 -34.90
N ILE A 6 46.38 49.56 -35.97
CA ILE A 6 45.09 48.87 -35.87
C ILE A 6 45.21 47.34 -36.02
N SER A 7 46.32 46.86 -36.58
CA SER A 7 46.52 45.44 -36.93
C SER A 7 46.84 44.54 -35.72
N TRP A 8 47.37 45.07 -34.61
CA TRP A 8 47.77 44.26 -33.45
C TRP A 8 46.63 44.04 -32.42
N MET A 9 45.61 44.85 -32.44
CA MET A 9 44.50 44.71 -31.51
C MET A 9 43.47 43.66 -31.97
N LEU A 10 43.37 43.40 -33.26
CA LEU A 10 42.52 42.37 -33.85
C LEU A 10 43.07 40.95 -33.72
N VAL A 11 44.38 40.80 -33.66
CA VAL A 11 45.04 39.49 -33.51
C VAL A 11 44.96 39.00 -32.05
N ALA A 12 44.99 39.93 -31.07
CA ALA A 12 44.85 39.58 -29.66
C ALA A 12 43.43 39.13 -29.26
N ILE A 13 42.39 39.61 -29.98
CA ILE A 13 41.01 39.21 -29.72
C ILE A 13 40.66 37.86 -30.33
N LEU A 14 41.33 37.47 -31.43
CA LEU A 14 41.11 36.15 -32.06
C LEU A 14 41.82 35.01 -31.33
N THR A 15 42.90 35.26 -30.60
CA THR A 15 43.63 34.24 -29.85
C THR A 15 43.02 33.96 -28.46
N CYS A 16 42.28 34.93 -27.88
CA CYS A 16 41.55 34.69 -26.61
C CYS A 16 40.26 33.87 -26.77
N ASN A 17 39.68 33.81 -27.98
CA ASN A 17 38.46 33.02 -28.20
C ASN A 17 38.71 31.54 -28.50
N LEU A 18 39.97 31.13 -28.69
CA LEU A 18 40.32 29.73 -28.94
C LEU A 18 40.68 28.94 -27.66
N PHE A 19 40.81 29.63 -26.51
CA PHE A 19 41.12 28.97 -25.23
C PHE A 19 39.91 28.80 -24.29
N PHE A 20 38.72 29.29 -24.65
CA PHE A 20 37.51 29.10 -23.86
C PHE A 20 36.60 27.93 -24.30
N VAL A 21 37.03 27.11 -25.26
CA VAL A 21 36.23 25.96 -25.76
C VAL A 21 36.70 24.62 -25.18
N SER A 22 37.57 24.63 -24.17
CA SER A 22 38.11 23.36 -23.63
C SER A 22 37.91 23.16 -22.15
N CYS A 23 36.76 23.61 -21.59
CA CYS A 23 36.30 23.20 -20.27
C CYS A 23 34.79 23.03 -20.27
N TYR A 24 34.19 22.46 -21.33
CA TYR A 24 33.00 21.69 -21.17
C TYR A 24 33.48 20.32 -20.67
N SER A 25 33.33 20.09 -19.35
CA SER A 25 33.29 18.74 -18.83
C SER A 25 32.33 17.97 -19.72
N GLU A 26 32.81 16.90 -20.33
CA GLU A 26 31.92 15.86 -20.86
C GLU A 26 31.12 15.37 -19.66
N ASP A 27 30.00 16.02 -19.40
CA ASP A 27 28.94 15.44 -18.60
C ASP A 27 28.60 14.15 -19.33
N ASN A 28 29.12 13.04 -18.82
CA ASN A 28 28.77 11.72 -19.32
C ASN A 28 27.25 11.67 -19.40
N PRO A 29 26.63 11.50 -20.58
CA PRO A 29 25.21 11.53 -20.70
C PRO A 29 24.65 10.43 -19.78
N VAL A 30 23.90 10.84 -18.75
CA VAL A 30 23.22 9.93 -17.85
C VAL A 30 22.43 8.97 -18.73
N SER A 31 22.69 7.66 -18.63
CA SER A 31 22.02 6.69 -19.50
C SER A 31 20.51 6.82 -19.33
N GLU A 32 19.74 6.59 -20.40
CA GLU A 32 18.24 6.62 -20.33
C GLU A 32 17.70 5.77 -19.18
N LYS A 33 18.35 4.65 -18.87
CA LYS A 33 18.01 3.79 -17.75
C LYS A 33 18.24 4.47 -16.41
N GLN A 34 19.33 5.21 -16.23
CA GLN A 34 19.61 5.94 -14.99
C GLN A 34 18.65 7.11 -14.81
N GLN A 35 18.31 7.80 -15.89
CA GLN A 35 17.31 8.88 -15.87
C GLN A 35 15.92 8.35 -15.53
N SER A 36 15.51 7.23 -16.12
CA SER A 36 14.24 6.53 -15.83
C SER A 36 14.17 6.08 -14.37
N GLU A 37 15.26 5.54 -13.81
CA GLU A 37 15.35 5.13 -12.41
C GLU A 37 15.26 6.33 -11.46
N ALA A 38 15.94 7.43 -11.74
CA ALA A 38 15.89 8.66 -10.95
C ALA A 38 14.47 9.24 -10.90
N VAL A 39 13.74 9.22 -12.01
CA VAL A 39 12.34 9.64 -12.10
C VAL A 39 11.45 8.73 -11.26
N PHE A 40 11.63 7.42 -11.36
CA PHE A 40 10.88 6.44 -10.55
C PHE A 40 11.10 6.67 -9.05
N GLN A 41 12.36 6.83 -8.62
CA GLN A 41 12.69 7.04 -7.20
C GLN A 41 12.08 8.35 -6.66
N LYS A 42 12.09 9.43 -7.46
CA LYS A 42 11.42 10.69 -7.12
C LYS A 42 9.91 10.51 -6.96
N GLN A 43 9.25 9.81 -7.90
CA GLN A 43 7.82 9.52 -7.83
C GLN A 43 7.47 8.67 -6.60
N LEU A 44 8.35 7.73 -6.22
CA LEU A 44 8.17 6.92 -5.03
C LEU A 44 8.25 7.76 -3.75
N ASP A 45 9.21 8.69 -3.65
CA ASP A 45 9.32 9.61 -2.52
C ASP A 45 8.10 10.51 -2.40
N GLU A 46 7.63 11.06 -3.52
CA GLU A 46 6.43 11.88 -3.56
C GLU A 46 5.18 11.07 -3.12
N ALA A 47 4.99 9.86 -3.63
CA ALA A 47 3.86 9.01 -3.26
C ALA A 47 3.87 8.63 -1.77
N LEU A 48 5.02 8.28 -1.21
CA LEU A 48 5.18 8.01 0.22
C LEU A 48 4.89 9.26 1.08
N SER A 49 5.34 10.43 0.63
CA SER A 49 5.04 11.71 1.29
C SER A 49 3.53 12.02 1.30
N TRP A 50 2.84 11.80 0.17
CA TRP A 50 1.39 11.96 0.10
C TRP A 50 0.65 10.93 0.97
N ALA A 51 1.14 9.69 1.07
CA ALA A 51 0.59 8.69 1.98
C ALA A 51 0.64 9.17 3.44
N LEU A 52 1.77 9.73 3.87
CA LEU A 52 1.90 10.32 5.22
C LEU A 52 0.96 11.52 5.43
N ALA A 53 0.76 12.36 4.41
CA ALA A 53 -0.12 13.52 4.48
C ALA A 53 -1.61 13.14 4.57
N TYR A 54 -2.05 12.11 3.82
CA TYR A 54 -3.47 11.71 3.78
C TYR A 54 -3.84 10.61 4.80
N GLY A 55 -2.85 9.91 5.35
CA GLY A 55 -3.06 8.87 6.36
C GLY A 55 -3.90 9.31 7.55
N PRO A 56 -3.64 10.48 8.19
CA PRO A 56 -4.45 10.96 9.32
C PRO A 56 -5.93 11.16 8.97
N SER A 57 -6.26 11.66 7.78
CA SER A 57 -7.65 11.80 7.34
C SER A 57 -8.32 10.43 7.14
N THR A 58 -7.58 9.47 6.59
CA THR A 58 -8.05 8.09 6.43
C THR A 58 -8.30 7.44 7.78
N GLN A 59 -7.39 7.62 8.73
CA GLN A 59 -7.54 7.13 10.10
C GLN A 59 -8.76 7.74 10.79
N ALA A 60 -8.96 9.06 10.67
CA ALA A 60 -10.10 9.75 11.28
C ALA A 60 -11.45 9.22 10.77
N VAL A 61 -11.57 8.94 9.47
CA VAL A 61 -12.78 8.31 8.90
C VAL A 61 -13.00 6.94 9.50
N ALA A 62 -11.97 6.10 9.55
CA ALA A 62 -12.05 4.74 10.08
C ALA A 62 -12.44 4.72 11.56
N GLU A 63 -11.82 5.58 12.39
CA GLU A 63 -12.11 5.67 13.83
C GLU A 63 -13.53 6.19 14.10
N ALA A 64 -13.97 7.22 13.39
CA ALA A 64 -15.29 7.77 13.54
C ALA A 64 -16.39 6.75 13.19
N VAL A 65 -16.19 5.95 12.13
CA VAL A 65 -17.13 4.90 11.75
C VAL A 65 -17.07 3.73 12.75
N ALA A 66 -15.87 3.27 13.10
CA ALA A 66 -15.71 2.19 14.09
C ALA A 66 -16.43 2.52 15.40
N LEU A 67 -16.27 3.75 15.91
CA LEU A 67 -16.93 4.21 17.15
C LEU A 67 -18.46 4.15 17.05
N ARG A 68 -19.05 4.57 15.92
CA ARG A 68 -20.52 4.55 15.75
C ARG A 68 -21.12 3.14 15.75
N HIS A 69 -20.33 2.15 15.36
CA HIS A 69 -20.77 0.75 15.26
C HIS A 69 -20.23 -0.16 16.35
N ASN A 70 -19.69 0.41 17.45
CA ASN A 70 -19.03 -0.35 18.53
C ASN A 70 -17.92 -1.27 18.01
N GLY A 71 -17.30 -0.87 16.89
CA GLY A 71 -16.19 -1.55 16.26
C GLY A 71 -14.84 -1.04 16.76
N LYS A 72 -13.79 -1.45 16.09
CA LYS A 72 -12.41 -0.98 16.33
C LYS A 72 -11.77 -0.57 15.02
N ALA A 73 -10.95 0.49 15.04
CA ALA A 73 -10.06 0.83 13.94
C ALA A 73 -8.62 0.47 14.33
N THR A 74 -7.87 -0.18 13.43
CA THR A 74 -6.44 -0.39 13.66
C THR A 74 -5.71 0.92 13.43
N PRO A 75 -4.52 1.13 14.07
CA PRO A 75 -3.67 2.25 13.69
C PRO A 75 -3.36 2.23 12.20
N ILE A 76 -3.20 3.42 11.60
CA ILE A 76 -2.79 3.53 10.22
C ILE A 76 -1.43 2.85 10.00
N ASN A 77 -1.35 2.02 8.99
CA ASN A 77 -0.11 1.35 8.58
C ASN A 77 0.38 1.97 7.29
N TYR A 78 1.62 2.42 7.29
CA TYR A 78 2.31 2.95 6.11
C TYR A 78 3.20 1.86 5.51
N LYS A 79 3.02 1.61 4.23
CA LYS A 79 3.86 0.66 3.49
C LYS A 79 5.31 1.16 3.47
N THR A 80 6.25 0.27 3.81
CA THR A 80 7.68 0.62 3.74
C THR A 80 8.10 0.91 2.29
N ARG A 81 9.11 1.79 2.12
CA ARG A 81 9.68 2.11 0.81
C ARG A 81 10.03 0.85 0.02
N GLN A 82 10.77 -0.08 0.64
CA GLN A 82 11.16 -1.35 0.01
C GLN A 82 9.95 -2.17 -0.46
N SER A 83 8.90 -2.24 0.35
CA SER A 83 7.68 -2.98 0.01
C SER A 83 6.88 -2.30 -1.12
N ALA A 84 6.86 -0.97 -1.14
CA ALA A 84 6.22 -0.18 -2.19
C ALA A 84 6.97 -0.33 -3.53
N GLU A 85 8.29 -0.19 -3.51
CA GLU A 85 9.14 -0.36 -4.68
C GLU A 85 9.02 -1.77 -5.28
N ARG A 86 9.13 -2.82 -4.43
CA ARG A 86 8.93 -4.19 -4.87
C ARG A 86 7.57 -4.38 -5.55
N LYS A 87 6.51 -3.85 -4.95
CA LYS A 87 5.16 -3.95 -5.51
C LYS A 87 5.05 -3.26 -6.86
N CYS A 88 5.57 -2.03 -7.00
CA CYS A 88 5.58 -1.32 -8.28
C CYS A 88 6.29 -2.12 -9.37
N ARG A 89 7.44 -2.71 -9.05
CA ARG A 89 8.22 -3.50 -10.02
C ARG A 89 7.53 -4.80 -10.40
N THR A 90 6.92 -5.50 -9.43
CA THR A 90 6.17 -6.74 -9.67
C THR A 90 4.91 -6.49 -10.50
N ASP A 91 4.14 -5.45 -10.15
CA ASP A 91 2.86 -5.14 -10.79
C ASP A 91 3.03 -4.25 -12.04
N ASN A 92 4.26 -3.87 -12.39
CA ASN A 92 4.58 -2.89 -13.44
C ASN A 92 3.73 -1.62 -13.33
N SER A 93 3.58 -1.11 -12.11
CA SER A 93 2.76 0.04 -11.77
C SER A 93 3.61 1.24 -11.34
N LYS A 94 3.05 2.44 -11.47
CA LYS A 94 3.69 3.66 -10.98
C LYS A 94 3.42 3.83 -9.48
N PRO A 95 4.33 4.48 -8.72
CA PRO A 95 4.18 4.63 -7.27
C PRO A 95 2.85 5.25 -6.82
N TYR A 96 2.34 6.24 -7.52
CA TYR A 96 1.07 6.91 -7.21
C TYR A 96 -0.19 6.08 -7.56
N GLU A 97 -0.05 4.97 -8.27
CA GLU A 97 -1.13 4.02 -8.57
C GLU A 97 -1.35 3.01 -7.43
N LEU A 98 -0.39 2.92 -6.49
CA LEU A 98 -0.53 2.08 -5.31
C LEU A 98 -1.60 2.67 -4.37
N LYS A 99 -2.58 1.85 -4.01
CA LYS A 99 -3.75 2.26 -3.22
C LYS A 99 -3.60 1.95 -1.73
N ASP A 100 -2.57 1.21 -1.36
CA ASP A 100 -2.31 0.68 -0.03
C ASP A 100 -1.00 1.21 0.61
N LEU A 101 -0.53 2.39 0.17
CA LEU A 101 0.62 3.06 0.79
C LEU A 101 0.31 3.55 2.21
N ALA A 102 -0.95 3.97 2.46
CA ALA A 102 -1.50 4.21 3.77
C ALA A 102 -2.79 3.40 3.92
N ARG A 103 -2.85 2.53 4.94
CA ARG A 103 -3.95 1.58 5.14
C ARG A 103 -4.33 1.46 6.61
N THR A 104 -5.62 1.38 6.89
CA THR A 104 -6.19 1.01 8.18
C THR A 104 -7.26 -0.06 8.00
N THR A 105 -7.71 -0.68 9.11
CA THR A 105 -8.77 -1.68 9.07
C THR A 105 -9.84 -1.31 10.10
N VAL A 106 -11.09 -1.29 9.68
CA VAL A 106 -12.25 -1.24 10.57
C VAL A 106 -12.70 -2.67 10.87
N LEU A 107 -12.78 -3.00 12.14
CA LEU A 107 -13.22 -4.29 12.66
C LEU A 107 -14.60 -4.15 13.28
N CYS A 108 -15.50 -5.03 12.92
CA CYS A 108 -16.85 -5.08 13.47
C CYS A 108 -17.38 -6.52 13.47
N GLU A 109 -18.55 -6.73 14.07
CA GLU A 109 -19.27 -7.98 13.91
C GLU A 109 -19.63 -8.20 12.44
N TYR A 110 -19.70 -9.44 12.01
CA TYR A 110 -19.92 -9.79 10.61
C TYR A 110 -21.20 -9.20 10.03
N ASP A 111 -22.30 -9.24 10.77
CA ASP A 111 -23.60 -8.70 10.38
C ASP A 111 -23.62 -7.16 10.24
N LYS A 112 -22.63 -6.48 10.80
CA LYS A 112 -22.46 -5.02 10.72
C LYS A 112 -21.64 -4.57 9.51
N ILE A 113 -20.94 -5.47 8.81
CA ILE A 113 -20.07 -5.11 7.69
C ILE A 113 -20.79 -4.24 6.64
N PRO A 114 -22.01 -4.58 6.16
CA PRO A 114 -22.68 -3.77 5.15
C PRO A 114 -22.94 -2.33 5.59
N VAL A 115 -23.45 -2.13 6.81
CA VAL A 115 -23.76 -0.79 7.32
C VAL A 115 -22.49 0.01 7.62
N VAL A 116 -21.42 -0.65 8.08
CA VAL A 116 -20.09 -0.02 8.25
C VAL A 116 -19.54 0.46 6.92
N ILE A 117 -19.65 -0.33 5.86
CA ILE A 117 -19.23 0.04 4.51
C ILE A 117 -19.98 1.30 4.03
N ASP A 118 -21.29 1.31 4.19
CA ASP A 118 -22.12 2.46 3.74
C ASP A 118 -21.83 3.72 4.55
N ASP A 119 -21.53 3.57 5.83
CA ASP A 119 -21.11 4.67 6.69
C ASP A 119 -19.72 5.23 6.30
N ILE A 120 -18.76 4.37 5.94
CA ILE A 120 -17.45 4.81 5.42
C ILE A 120 -17.64 5.59 4.12
N LYS A 121 -18.48 5.07 3.19
CA LYS A 121 -18.78 5.76 1.93
C LYS A 121 -19.37 7.15 2.18
N SER A 122 -20.34 7.25 3.10
CA SER A 122 -20.98 8.51 3.47
C SER A 122 -19.99 9.49 4.09
N ALA A 123 -19.17 9.04 5.02
CA ALA A 123 -18.15 9.86 5.65
C ALA A 123 -17.09 10.32 4.62
N ALA A 124 -16.66 9.45 3.72
CA ALA A 124 -15.72 9.76 2.66
C ALA A 124 -16.27 10.76 1.64
N THR A 125 -17.55 10.67 1.29
CA THR A 125 -18.22 11.64 0.41
C THR A 125 -18.21 13.05 1.00
N GLY A 126 -18.35 13.18 2.32
CA GLY A 126 -18.22 14.48 3.00
C GLY A 126 -16.84 15.12 2.89
N TYR A 127 -15.82 14.36 2.51
CA TYR A 127 -14.46 14.82 2.24
C TYR A 127 -14.11 14.84 0.73
N ASP A 128 -15.07 14.58 -0.16
CA ASP A 128 -14.85 14.35 -1.60
C ASP A 128 -13.80 13.24 -1.88
N ALA A 129 -13.71 12.27 -0.97
CA ALA A 129 -12.62 11.32 -0.95
C ALA A 129 -13.01 9.89 -1.34
N PHE A 130 -14.30 9.59 -1.58
CA PHE A 130 -14.68 8.23 -1.96
C PHE A 130 -14.22 7.90 -3.39
N GLY A 131 -13.37 6.88 -3.51
CA GLY A 131 -12.86 6.44 -4.81
C GLY A 131 -13.49 5.13 -5.29
N ARG A 132 -13.47 4.08 -4.47
CA ARG A 132 -13.91 2.74 -4.86
C ARG A 132 -14.21 1.86 -3.65
N HIS A 133 -15.23 0.99 -3.78
CA HIS A 133 -15.46 -0.16 -2.92
C HIS A 133 -15.28 -1.47 -3.71
N LYS A 134 -14.62 -2.45 -3.12
CA LYS A 134 -14.44 -3.79 -3.67
C LYS A 134 -14.60 -4.82 -2.56
N HIS A 135 -15.55 -5.74 -2.72
CA HIS A 135 -15.54 -7.00 -1.98
C HIS A 135 -14.48 -7.92 -2.59
N GLN A 136 -13.50 -8.32 -1.79
CA GLN A 136 -12.41 -9.20 -2.24
C GLN A 136 -12.60 -10.59 -1.65
N THR A 137 -12.59 -11.58 -2.51
CA THR A 137 -12.56 -13.00 -2.15
C THR A 137 -11.40 -13.68 -2.84
N SER A 138 -10.94 -14.78 -2.31
CA SER A 138 -9.92 -15.63 -2.92
C SER A 138 -10.36 -17.10 -2.91
N ASP A 139 -9.76 -17.87 -3.79
CA ASP A 139 -9.95 -19.32 -3.90
C ASP A 139 -9.34 -20.14 -2.73
N TYR A 140 -8.63 -19.45 -1.84
CA TYR A 140 -8.05 -20.02 -0.61
C TYR A 140 -8.79 -19.58 0.67
N GLY A 141 -9.99 -19.00 0.56
CA GLY A 141 -10.88 -18.70 1.68
C GLY A 141 -10.77 -17.31 2.28
N TYR A 142 -9.78 -16.48 1.87
CA TYR A 142 -9.73 -15.09 2.34
C TYR A 142 -10.90 -14.28 1.77
N TRP A 143 -11.49 -13.42 2.61
CA TRP A 143 -12.43 -12.39 2.19
C TRP A 143 -12.22 -11.10 2.97
N GLY A 144 -12.70 -10.00 2.42
CA GLY A 144 -12.67 -8.68 3.06
C GLY A 144 -13.17 -7.61 2.11
N ASP A 145 -13.62 -6.52 2.67
CA ASP A 145 -14.05 -5.36 1.92
C ASP A 145 -12.94 -4.32 1.91
N ILE A 146 -12.69 -3.74 0.75
CA ILE A 146 -11.67 -2.73 0.52
C ILE A 146 -12.35 -1.47 0.02
N ILE A 147 -12.17 -0.38 0.73
CA ILE A 147 -12.64 0.95 0.34
C ILE A 147 -11.42 1.82 0.10
N ASN A 148 -11.30 2.34 -1.13
CA ASN A 148 -10.25 3.29 -1.45
C ASN A 148 -10.79 4.71 -1.33
N LEU A 149 -10.10 5.55 -0.59
CA LEU A 149 -10.34 6.97 -0.50
C LEU A 149 -9.45 7.68 -1.52
N ALA A 150 -10.06 8.42 -2.44
CA ALA A 150 -9.35 9.13 -3.51
C ALA A 150 -9.05 10.56 -3.06
N PHE A 151 -7.82 10.85 -2.72
CA PHE A 151 -7.30 12.20 -2.52
C PHE A 151 -6.68 12.72 -3.83
N LYS A 152 -6.37 14.00 -3.86
CA LYS A 152 -5.88 14.71 -5.07
C LYS A 152 -4.71 14.00 -5.78
N TYR A 153 -3.79 13.42 -5.02
CA TYR A 153 -2.54 12.86 -5.57
C TYR A 153 -2.36 11.37 -5.32
N LEU A 154 -3.15 10.79 -4.42
CA LEU A 154 -3.00 9.40 -4.01
C LEU A 154 -4.32 8.82 -3.54
N GLN A 155 -4.48 7.50 -3.65
CA GLN A 155 -5.51 6.76 -2.96
C GLN A 155 -4.95 6.12 -1.68
N THR A 156 -5.78 6.06 -0.64
CA THR A 156 -5.52 5.31 0.59
C THR A 156 -6.54 4.18 0.73
N GLU A 157 -6.34 3.30 1.70
CA GLU A 157 -7.17 2.10 1.85
C GLU A 157 -7.76 1.98 3.25
N ILE A 158 -9.07 1.76 3.33
CA ILE A 158 -9.74 1.24 4.53
C ILE A 158 -10.20 -0.18 4.21
N GLN A 159 -9.75 -1.15 4.99
CA GLN A 159 -10.28 -2.50 4.96
C GLN A 159 -11.41 -2.62 5.98
N VAL A 160 -12.47 -3.38 5.66
CA VAL A 160 -13.50 -3.76 6.63
C VAL A 160 -13.46 -5.27 6.76
N LYS A 161 -13.35 -5.74 8.01
CA LYS A 161 -13.25 -7.17 8.34
C LYS A 161 -14.04 -7.50 9.58
N SER A 162 -14.50 -8.74 9.69
CA SER A 162 -14.94 -9.28 10.98
C SER A 162 -13.75 -9.47 11.91
N TYR A 163 -14.01 -9.50 13.21
CA TYR A 163 -12.99 -9.81 14.22
C TYR A 163 -12.35 -11.19 13.97
N ARG A 164 -13.13 -12.18 13.55
CA ARG A 164 -12.68 -13.53 13.25
C ARG A 164 -11.75 -13.55 12.03
N MET A 165 -12.10 -12.83 10.95
CA MET A 165 -11.24 -12.71 9.78
C MET A 165 -9.94 -11.97 10.12
N TYR A 166 -9.98 -10.96 10.99
CA TYR A 166 -8.79 -10.29 11.46
C TYR A 166 -7.86 -11.21 12.25
N TYR A 167 -8.41 -12.06 13.11
CA TYR A 167 -7.68 -13.12 13.81
C TYR A 167 -7.06 -14.10 12.82
N ALA A 168 -7.83 -14.57 11.83
CA ALA A 168 -7.36 -15.56 10.86
C ALA A 168 -6.17 -15.09 10.00
N VAL A 169 -6.08 -13.78 9.71
CA VAL A 169 -5.04 -13.23 8.83
C VAL A 169 -3.84 -12.61 9.54
N ASN A 170 -3.92 -12.33 10.86
CA ASN A 170 -2.84 -11.65 11.58
C ASN A 170 -2.28 -12.55 12.69
N PRO A 171 -0.94 -12.65 12.82
CA PRO A 171 -0.34 -13.42 13.90
C PRO A 171 -0.66 -12.82 15.28
N LYS A 172 -0.43 -13.60 16.32
CA LYS A 172 -0.83 -13.29 17.70
C LYS A 172 -0.36 -11.92 18.19
N ASP A 173 0.88 -11.60 17.96
CA ASP A 173 1.51 -10.33 18.36
C ASP A 173 0.86 -9.10 17.72
N ILE A 174 0.20 -9.27 16.58
CA ILE A 174 -0.55 -8.22 15.87
C ILE A 174 -2.02 -8.23 16.27
N CYS A 175 -2.67 -9.39 16.28
CA CYS A 175 -4.13 -9.43 16.46
C CYS A 175 -4.55 -9.30 17.91
N GLN A 176 -3.83 -9.89 18.87
CA GLN A 176 -4.21 -9.87 20.28
C GLN A 176 -4.27 -8.45 20.88
N PRO A 177 -3.29 -7.54 20.66
CA PRO A 177 -3.38 -6.16 21.14
C PRO A 177 -4.58 -5.38 20.59
N VAL A 178 -4.98 -5.65 19.36
CA VAL A 178 -6.14 -4.99 18.71
C VAL A 178 -7.46 -5.57 19.20
N LEU A 179 -7.58 -6.88 19.24
CA LEU A 179 -8.79 -7.55 19.71
C LEU A 179 -9.01 -7.36 21.23
N GLY A 180 -7.93 -7.35 21.97
CA GLY A 180 -7.91 -7.46 23.42
C GLY A 180 -8.01 -8.92 23.88
N ASP A 181 -7.50 -9.21 25.09
CA ASP A 181 -7.37 -10.58 25.58
C ASP A 181 -8.70 -11.33 25.62
N SER A 182 -9.78 -10.67 26.04
CA SER A 182 -11.10 -11.30 26.15
C SER A 182 -11.59 -11.83 24.80
N LEU A 183 -11.66 -10.99 23.77
CA LEU A 183 -12.17 -11.38 22.45
C LEU A 183 -11.20 -12.35 21.74
N TYR A 184 -9.87 -12.11 21.89
CA TYR A 184 -8.87 -13.02 21.37
C TYR A 184 -9.07 -14.45 21.92
N ASN A 185 -9.20 -14.60 23.25
CA ASN A 185 -9.38 -15.89 23.90
C ASN A 185 -10.70 -16.56 23.52
N VAL A 186 -11.78 -15.79 23.35
CA VAL A 186 -13.07 -16.32 22.86
C VAL A 186 -12.87 -16.94 21.47
N ILE A 187 -12.31 -16.20 20.52
CA ILE A 187 -12.11 -16.70 19.15
C ILE A 187 -11.18 -17.92 19.14
N HIS A 188 -10.07 -17.86 19.90
CA HIS A 188 -9.13 -18.99 20.01
C HIS A 188 -9.79 -20.25 20.56
N THR A 189 -10.57 -20.13 21.63
CA THR A 189 -11.27 -21.27 22.27
C THR A 189 -12.33 -21.86 21.35
N GLU A 190 -13.12 -21.01 20.67
CA GLU A 190 -14.20 -21.46 19.80
C GLU A 190 -13.70 -22.13 18.52
N THR A 191 -12.59 -21.64 17.96
CA THR A 191 -12.04 -22.17 16.72
C THR A 191 -11.02 -23.28 16.93
N GLY A 192 -10.34 -23.30 18.08
CA GLY A 192 -9.22 -24.20 18.34
C GLY A 192 -8.02 -23.97 17.40
N GLN A 193 -7.96 -22.84 16.72
CA GLN A 193 -6.98 -22.54 15.70
C GLN A 193 -5.97 -21.46 16.14
N GLU A 194 -4.73 -21.58 15.71
CA GLU A 194 -3.73 -20.52 15.89
C GLU A 194 -4.02 -19.33 14.94
N PRO A 195 -3.74 -18.07 15.35
CA PRO A 195 -3.99 -16.90 14.54
C PRO A 195 -2.98 -16.75 13.40
N GLY A 196 -3.39 -16.07 12.32
CA GLY A 196 -2.50 -15.65 11.24
C GLY A 196 -2.18 -16.73 10.19
N LEU A 197 -2.68 -17.96 10.34
CA LEU A 197 -2.33 -19.04 9.41
C LEU A 197 -2.84 -18.77 7.99
N LEU A 198 -3.94 -18.05 7.81
CA LEU A 198 -4.46 -17.72 6.48
C LEU A 198 -3.45 -16.90 5.67
N HIS A 199 -2.83 -15.90 6.30
CA HIS A 199 -1.78 -15.10 5.66
C HIS A 199 -0.49 -15.90 5.46
N HIS A 200 -0.12 -16.73 6.43
CA HIS A 200 1.05 -17.60 6.32
C HIS A 200 0.94 -18.55 5.12
N TYR A 201 -0.20 -19.21 4.92
CA TYR A 201 -0.42 -20.08 3.77
C TYR A 201 -0.39 -19.32 2.44
N TYR A 202 -0.95 -18.12 2.42
CA TYR A 202 -0.89 -17.25 1.26
C TYR A 202 0.55 -16.88 0.88
N GLU A 203 1.40 -16.54 1.84
CA GLU A 203 2.82 -16.20 1.57
C GLU A 203 3.58 -17.40 0.97
N ILE A 204 3.28 -18.63 1.42
CA ILE A 204 3.87 -19.85 0.83
C ILE A 204 3.38 -20.05 -0.60
N MET A 205 2.08 -19.90 -0.85
CA MET A 205 1.50 -20.11 -2.18
C MET A 205 2.02 -19.13 -3.22
N ARG A 206 2.26 -17.89 -2.83
CA ARG A 206 2.72 -16.83 -3.76
C ARG A 206 4.23 -16.79 -3.97
N ALA A 207 5.01 -17.58 -3.23
CA ALA A 207 6.46 -17.62 -3.41
C ALA A 207 6.82 -18.11 -4.81
N ASP A 208 7.78 -17.44 -5.47
CA ASP A 208 8.23 -17.81 -6.84
C ASP A 208 8.77 -19.25 -6.90
N THR A 209 9.30 -19.75 -5.79
CA THR A 209 9.82 -21.11 -5.65
C THR A 209 8.76 -22.17 -5.39
N ALA A 210 7.50 -21.78 -5.16
CA ALA A 210 6.43 -22.73 -4.85
C ALA A 210 6.04 -23.56 -6.09
N SER A 211 6.14 -24.89 -5.97
CA SER A 211 5.63 -25.81 -6.98
C SER A 211 4.10 -25.82 -7.00
N GLU A 212 3.50 -26.27 -8.11
CA GLU A 212 2.03 -26.39 -8.22
C GLU A 212 1.46 -27.33 -7.13
N ALA A 213 2.14 -28.42 -6.83
CA ALA A 213 1.77 -29.33 -5.75
C ALA A 213 1.80 -28.64 -4.37
N THR A 214 2.78 -27.76 -4.15
CA THR A 214 2.87 -26.94 -2.92
C THR A 214 1.70 -25.97 -2.85
N ARG A 215 1.40 -25.25 -3.92
CA ARG A 215 0.27 -24.30 -3.99
C ARG A 215 -1.06 -24.98 -3.69
N GLU A 216 -1.33 -26.10 -4.36
CA GLU A 216 -2.58 -26.87 -4.15
C GLU A 216 -2.69 -27.41 -2.72
N ARG A 217 -1.59 -27.91 -2.13
CA ARG A 217 -1.56 -28.35 -0.73
C ARG A 217 -1.94 -27.20 0.22
N TYR A 218 -1.30 -26.06 0.07
CA TYR A 218 -1.55 -24.92 0.98
C TYR A 218 -2.88 -24.24 0.72
N ARG A 219 -3.41 -24.30 -0.51
CA ARG A 219 -4.79 -23.88 -0.81
C ARG A 219 -5.81 -24.72 -0.03
N LYS A 220 -5.65 -26.04 0.00
CA LYS A 220 -6.50 -26.94 0.79
C LYS A 220 -6.41 -26.67 2.28
N LEU A 221 -5.21 -26.53 2.82
CA LEU A 221 -4.99 -26.20 4.23
C LEU A 221 -5.62 -24.83 4.59
N SER A 222 -5.54 -23.86 3.69
CA SER A 222 -6.14 -22.55 3.88
C SER A 222 -7.68 -22.62 3.92
N LEU A 223 -8.30 -23.39 3.03
CA LEU A 223 -9.75 -23.60 3.01
C LEU A 223 -10.22 -24.37 4.25
N GLU A 224 -9.50 -25.42 4.66
CA GLU A 224 -9.78 -26.16 5.89
C GLU A 224 -9.69 -25.22 7.11
N TYR A 225 -8.61 -24.47 7.24
CA TYR A 225 -8.45 -23.48 8.31
C TYR A 225 -9.58 -22.44 8.29
N GLN A 226 -9.94 -21.89 7.12
CA GLN A 226 -11.02 -20.92 6.98
C GLN A 226 -12.38 -21.49 7.44
N SER A 227 -12.64 -22.77 7.23
CA SER A 227 -13.93 -23.40 7.63
C SER A 227 -14.22 -23.29 9.12
N HIS A 228 -13.20 -23.14 9.98
CA HIS A 228 -13.36 -22.90 11.42
C HIS A 228 -13.88 -21.49 11.74
N PHE A 229 -13.86 -20.57 10.77
CA PHE A 229 -14.32 -19.18 10.90
C PHE A 229 -15.61 -18.91 10.10
N ASP A 230 -16.11 -19.88 9.33
CA ASP A 230 -17.27 -19.75 8.42
C ASP A 230 -18.62 -19.61 9.14
N GLN A 231 -18.66 -19.67 10.48
CA GLN A 231 -19.88 -19.34 11.22
C GLN A 231 -20.38 -17.92 10.90
N ASP A 232 -19.51 -17.06 10.44
CA ASP A 232 -19.85 -15.73 9.92
C ASP A 232 -20.53 -15.78 8.53
N TYR A 233 -20.32 -16.84 7.74
CA TYR A 233 -20.83 -16.99 6.35
C TYR A 233 -22.14 -17.80 6.27
N VAL A 234 -22.40 -18.70 7.21
CA VAL A 234 -23.49 -19.69 7.14
C VAL A 234 -24.87 -19.13 7.54
N LYS A 235 -24.95 -17.89 8.01
CA LYS A 235 -26.20 -17.27 8.45
C LYS A 235 -26.91 -16.42 7.38
N LYS A 236 -26.74 -16.76 6.10
CA LYS A 236 -27.52 -16.13 5.02
C LYS A 236 -28.46 -17.12 4.38
#